data_a94cd1005ccae7a1851d5b99fdde9e8b
#
_entry.id   a94cd1005ccae7a1851d5b99fdde9e8b
#
_cell.length_a   1.000
_cell.length_b   1.000
_cell.length_c   1.000
_cell.angle_alpha   90.00
_cell.angle_beta   90.00
_cell.angle_gamma   90.00
#
_symmetry.space_group_name_H-M   'P 1'
#
loop_
_entity.id
_entity.type
_entity.pdbx_description
1 polymer ?
#
loop_
_entity_poly.entity_id
_entity_poly.type
_entity_poly.pdbx_seq_one_letter_code
_entity_poly.pdbx_strand_id
1 'polypeptide(L)' 'MELLTHGGDWAGYRAQFGRDALDFSANVSPLGLPEGVANAIAAALPTADRYPDPLCRELRAKLARAEGVPAEQILCGNG' A
#
# COMPACT_ATOMS: atom_id res chain seq x y z
N MET A 1 -6.57 29.44 -8.48
CA MET A 1 -6.69 27.97 -8.61
C MET A 1 -5.46 27.32 -8.01
N GLU A 2 -5.65 26.38 -7.13
CA GLU A 2 -4.55 25.59 -6.56
C GLU A 2 -3.99 24.61 -7.60
N LEU A 3 -2.67 24.49 -7.63
CA LEU A 3 -2.02 23.50 -8.51
C LEU A 3 -2.05 22.12 -7.88
N LEU A 4 -2.46 21.12 -8.67
CA LEU A 4 -2.37 19.72 -8.29
C LEU A 4 -0.95 19.23 -8.61
N THR A 5 -0.13 19.04 -7.58
CA THR A 5 1.31 18.77 -7.76
C THR A 5 1.66 17.27 -7.74
N HIS A 6 0.73 16.44 -7.33
CA HIS A 6 0.92 14.97 -7.26
C HIS A 6 -0.17 14.23 -8.03
N GLY A 7 0.19 13.10 -8.62
CA GLY A 7 -0.79 12.16 -9.12
C GLY A 7 -1.64 11.59 -7.99
N GLY A 8 -2.87 11.19 -8.29
CA GLY A 8 -3.78 10.63 -7.29
C GLY A 8 -4.36 11.64 -6.32
N ASP A 9 -4.20 12.93 -6.53
CA ASP A 9 -4.81 13.97 -5.70
C ASP A 9 -6.30 14.14 -6.04
N TRP A 10 -7.08 13.14 -5.69
CA TRP A 10 -8.51 13.10 -6.00
C TRP A 10 -9.28 14.15 -5.21
N ALA A 11 -8.89 14.37 -3.96
CA ALA A 11 -9.53 15.37 -3.09
C ALA A 11 -9.33 16.79 -3.63
N GLY A 12 -8.12 17.13 -4.07
CA GLY A 12 -7.82 18.41 -4.69
C GLY A 12 -8.59 18.63 -5.98
N TYR A 13 -8.67 17.63 -6.85
CA TYR A 13 -9.44 17.69 -8.07
C TYR A 13 -10.94 17.90 -7.79
N ARG A 14 -11.49 17.11 -6.85
CA ARG A 14 -12.91 17.23 -6.46
C ARG A 14 -13.22 18.60 -5.87
N ALA A 15 -12.30 19.14 -5.05
CA ALA A 15 -12.46 20.48 -4.48
C ALA A 15 -12.51 21.57 -5.55
N GLN A 16 -11.69 21.43 -6.62
CA GLN A 16 -11.65 22.42 -7.71
C GLN A 16 -12.81 22.28 -8.69
N PHE A 17 -13.21 21.08 -9.04
CA PHE A 17 -14.12 20.83 -10.16
C PHE A 17 -15.48 20.25 -9.73
N GLY A 18 -15.68 19.93 -8.46
CA GLY A 18 -16.96 19.45 -7.92
C GLY A 18 -17.37 18.06 -8.40
N ARG A 19 -16.44 17.29 -8.95
CA ARG A 19 -16.68 15.92 -9.43
C ARG A 19 -15.44 15.07 -9.30
N ASP A 20 -15.60 13.76 -9.42
CA ASP A 20 -14.48 12.84 -9.41
C ASP A 20 -13.72 12.88 -10.74
N ALA A 21 -12.41 12.74 -10.65
CA ALA A 21 -11.54 12.66 -11.81
C ALA A 21 -11.62 11.29 -12.48
N LEU A 22 -11.46 11.28 -13.82
CA LEU A 22 -11.04 10.08 -14.52
C LEU A 22 -9.51 10.05 -14.44
N ASP A 23 -8.97 9.22 -13.54
CA ASP A 23 -7.57 9.29 -13.13
C ASP A 23 -6.68 8.34 -13.92
N PHE A 24 -5.74 8.91 -14.66
CA PHE A 24 -4.68 8.18 -15.34
C PHE A 24 -3.30 8.45 -14.72
N SER A 25 -3.26 9.14 -13.58
CA SER A 25 -2.02 9.64 -12.97
C SER A 25 -1.42 8.72 -11.91
N ALA A 26 -2.15 7.70 -11.46
CA ALA A 26 -1.72 6.82 -10.38
C ALA A 26 -1.90 5.35 -10.76
N ASN A 27 -0.95 4.53 -10.34
CA ASN A 27 -1.00 3.07 -10.53
C ASN A 27 -1.79 2.43 -9.39
N VAL A 28 -3.11 2.42 -9.54
CA VAL A 28 -4.03 1.83 -8.56
C VAL A 28 -4.83 0.73 -9.26
N SER A 29 -4.98 -0.42 -8.59
CA SER A 29 -5.80 -1.49 -9.14
C SER A 29 -7.25 -1.07 -9.26
N PRO A 30 -7.89 -1.21 -10.44
CA PRO A 30 -9.31 -0.92 -10.61
C PRO A 30 -10.21 -1.90 -9.85
N LEU A 31 -9.68 -3.05 -9.44
CA LEU A 31 -10.42 -4.05 -8.66
C LEU A 31 -10.43 -3.75 -7.16
N GLY A 32 -9.68 -2.73 -6.73
CA GLY A 32 -9.59 -2.35 -5.33
C GLY A 32 -8.68 -3.26 -4.51
N LEU A 33 -8.84 -3.19 -3.19
CA LEU A 33 -8.07 -4.00 -2.26
C LEU A 33 -8.59 -5.44 -2.23
N PRO A 34 -7.73 -6.46 -2.40
CA PRO A 34 -8.17 -7.85 -2.27
C PRO A 34 -8.77 -8.13 -0.88
N GLU A 35 -9.83 -8.93 -0.84
CA GLU A 35 -10.54 -9.24 0.40
C GLU A 35 -9.62 -9.87 1.46
N GLY A 36 -8.78 -10.81 1.07
CA GLY A 36 -7.82 -11.44 1.98
C GLY A 36 -6.84 -10.45 2.60
N VAL A 37 -6.42 -9.44 1.83
CA VAL A 37 -5.54 -8.37 2.34
C VAL A 37 -6.29 -7.49 3.33
N ALA A 38 -7.51 -7.10 3.01
CA ALA A 38 -8.36 -6.30 3.91
C ALA A 38 -8.59 -7.01 5.24
N ASN A 39 -8.90 -8.31 5.20
CA ASN A 39 -9.10 -9.12 6.40
C ASN A 39 -7.83 -9.24 7.23
N ALA A 40 -6.68 -9.41 6.60
CA ALA A 40 -5.39 -9.49 7.30
C ALA A 40 -5.05 -8.17 8.00
N ILE A 41 -5.30 -7.03 7.34
CA ILE A 41 -5.11 -5.71 7.94
C ILE A 41 -6.03 -5.53 9.15
N ALA A 42 -7.31 -5.86 9.01
CA ALA A 42 -8.27 -5.77 10.11
C ALA A 42 -7.86 -6.63 11.31
N ALA A 43 -7.39 -7.85 11.07
CA ALA A 43 -6.91 -8.74 12.11
C ALA A 43 -5.63 -8.24 12.81
N ALA A 44 -4.81 -7.46 12.13
CA ALA A 44 -3.58 -6.90 12.68
C ALA A 44 -3.80 -5.60 13.49
N LEU A 45 -4.94 -4.94 13.34
CA LEU A 45 -5.22 -3.67 14.02
C LEU A 45 -4.99 -3.71 15.54
N PRO A 46 -5.36 -4.77 16.30
CA PRO A 46 -5.10 -4.82 17.73
C PRO A 46 -3.62 -4.71 18.14
N THR A 47 -2.70 -4.95 17.21
CA THR A 47 -1.25 -4.87 17.45
C THR A 47 -0.59 -3.65 16.80
N ALA A 48 -1.39 -2.75 16.19
CA ALA A 48 -0.87 -1.61 15.43
C ALA A 48 -0.15 -0.57 16.29
N ASP A 49 -0.35 -0.59 17.61
CA ASP A 49 0.34 0.27 18.58
C ASP A 49 1.75 -0.22 18.96
N ARG A 50 2.17 -1.36 18.42
CA ARG A 50 3.46 -1.97 18.73
C ARG A 50 4.48 -1.68 17.63
N TYR A 51 5.75 -1.63 18.02
CA TYR A 51 6.82 -1.56 17.03
C TYR A 51 6.84 -2.85 16.19
N PRO A 52 6.93 -2.73 14.87
CA PRO A 52 7.13 -3.91 14.03
C PRO A 52 8.54 -4.48 14.20
N ASP A 53 8.74 -5.69 13.71
CA ASP A 53 10.08 -6.28 13.65
C ASP A 53 10.98 -5.43 12.73
N PRO A 54 12.05 -4.81 13.25
CA PRO A 54 12.91 -3.96 12.45
C PRO A 54 13.63 -4.69 11.31
N LEU A 55 13.74 -6.01 11.39
CA LEU A 55 14.37 -6.83 10.36
C LEU A 55 13.37 -7.53 9.45
N CYS A 56 12.08 -7.30 9.64
CA CYS A 56 10.99 -7.88 8.82
C CYS A 56 11.14 -9.40 8.63
N ARG A 57 11.49 -10.13 9.69
CA ARG A 57 11.86 -11.56 9.60
C ARG A 57 10.72 -12.42 9.07
N GLU A 58 9.52 -12.25 9.61
CA GLU A 58 8.37 -13.05 9.18
C GLU A 58 7.97 -12.73 7.74
N LEU A 59 7.92 -11.45 7.39
CA LEU A 59 7.62 -11.01 6.03
C LEU A 59 8.64 -11.55 5.02
N ARG A 60 9.93 -11.45 5.35
CA ARG A 60 11.01 -11.96 4.49
C ARG A 60 10.92 -13.47 4.31
N ALA A 61 10.61 -14.21 5.37
CA ALA A 61 10.45 -15.66 5.29
C ALA A 61 9.26 -16.05 4.39
N LYS A 62 8.15 -15.34 4.49
CA LYS A 62 6.98 -15.57 3.64
C LYS A 62 7.25 -15.23 2.18
N LEU A 63 7.90 -14.10 1.92
CA LEU A 63 8.29 -13.70 0.57
C LEU A 63 9.30 -14.68 -0.04
N ALA A 64 10.27 -15.15 0.74
CA ALA A 64 11.25 -16.13 0.29
C ALA A 64 10.57 -17.42 -0.18
N ARG A 65 9.59 -17.89 0.57
CA ARG A 65 8.81 -19.09 0.16
C ARG A 65 7.99 -18.84 -1.10
N ALA A 66 7.35 -17.66 -1.20
CA ALA A 66 6.52 -17.32 -2.36
C ALA A 66 7.36 -17.19 -3.63
N GLU A 67 8.54 -16.59 -3.53
CA GLU A 67 9.41 -16.33 -4.67
C GLU A 67 10.42 -17.45 -4.95
N GLY A 68 10.52 -18.43 -4.07
CA GLY A 68 11.47 -19.54 -4.25
C GLY A 68 12.93 -19.12 -4.15
N VAL A 69 13.24 -18.15 -3.28
CA VAL A 69 14.59 -17.62 -3.07
C VAL A 69 14.97 -17.67 -1.59
N PRO A 70 16.27 -17.66 -1.24
CA PRO A 70 16.69 -17.52 0.16
C PRO A 70 16.25 -16.17 0.75
N ALA A 71 15.92 -16.14 2.03
CA ALA A 71 15.50 -14.90 2.71
C ALA A 71 16.58 -13.81 2.69
N GLU A 72 17.86 -14.21 2.62
CA GLU A 72 19.01 -13.30 2.52
C GLU A 72 19.00 -12.46 1.24
N GLN A 73 18.25 -12.88 0.22
CA GLN A 73 18.11 -12.14 -1.04
C GLN A 73 16.95 -11.15 -1.02
N ILE A 74 16.25 -11.00 0.11
CA ILE A 74 15.09 -10.12 0.24
C ILE A 74 15.44 -8.97 1.16
N LEU A 75 15.25 -7.76 0.67
CA LEU A 75 15.37 -6.51 1.42
C LEU A 75 14.01 -5.81 1.45
N CYS A 76 13.52 -5.51 2.65
CA CYS A 76 12.29 -4.73 2.82
C CYS A 76 12.64 -3.28 3.14
N GLY A 77 11.90 -2.35 2.55
CA GLY A 77 12.09 -0.92 2.75
C GLY A 77 10.80 -0.15 2.61
N ASN A 78 10.84 1.12 2.98
CA ASN A 78 9.71 2.03 2.85
C ASN A 78 9.77 2.71 1.47
N GLY A 79 8.89 2.26 0.58
CA GLY A 79 8.78 2.85 -0.76
C GLY A 79 10.12 3.09 -1.48
#